data_a70acaf3aa8a59247ccfa255f839d009
#
_entry.id   a70acaf3aa8a59247ccfa255f839d009
#
_cell.length_a   1.000
_cell.length_b   1.000
_cell.length_c   1.000
_cell.angle_alpha   90.00
_cell.angle_beta   90.00
_cell.angle_gamma   90.00
#
_symmetry.space_group_name_H-M   'P 1'
#
loop_
_entity.id
_entity.type
_entity.pdbx_description
1 polymer ?
#
loop_
_entity_poly.entity_id
_entity_poly.type
_entity_poly.pdbx_seq_one_letter_code
_entity_poly.pdbx_strand_id
1 'polypeptide(L)'
;MLREGFEIYKKTRKKNDQLFNHYFMRVFAGYVVAALSRTPATPNQITIVNLVLFLVATAMLVALPSYEGGLLAILVLELSYLLDCADGMLARHKGLASKAGHHFDFFTDETKAAALVVGVGLRLYVNGGAGPTWSGGPGFGAWPRDWFLFATIGAVFVISAAVSMTKFLRHPDIAGRAETVEAYYETVSTGGGVSLMSRVAAQIFTFLRFLNHYPSHIFIFALLDRFDVFLLVYVSINALYLAKGWLGLLIRFARS
;
A
#
# COMPACT_ATOMS: atom_id res chain seq x y z
N MET A 1 -0.07 -17.84 24.36
CA MET A 1 0.14 -17.43 22.96
C MET A 1 -1.03 -16.59 22.41
N LEU A 2 -2.27 -17.06 22.38
CA LEU A 2 -3.40 -16.25 21.87
C LEU A 2 -3.64 -14.97 22.68
N ARG A 3 -3.73 -15.07 24.03
CA ARG A 3 -3.89 -13.91 24.90
C ARG A 3 -2.72 -12.92 24.78
N GLU A 4 -1.50 -13.43 24.69
CA GLU A 4 -0.27 -12.65 24.54
C GLU A 4 -0.23 -11.86 23.20
N GLY A 5 -0.57 -12.50 22.08
CA GLY A 5 -0.63 -11.85 20.76
C GLY A 5 -1.63 -10.69 20.74
N PHE A 6 -2.78 -10.87 21.36
CA PHE A 6 -3.80 -9.82 21.46
C PHE A 6 -3.34 -8.65 22.36
N GLU A 7 -2.63 -8.93 23.46
CA GLU A 7 -2.06 -7.88 24.32
C GLU A 7 -0.94 -7.11 23.59
N ILE A 8 -0.10 -7.79 22.80
CA ILE A 8 0.91 -7.15 21.94
C ILE A 8 0.23 -6.23 20.94
N TYR A 9 -0.81 -6.71 20.24
CA TYR A 9 -1.61 -5.89 19.33
C TYR A 9 -2.10 -4.60 20.03
N LYS A 10 -2.74 -4.71 21.19
CA LYS A 10 -3.26 -3.54 21.92
C LYS A 10 -2.17 -2.52 22.28
N LYS A 11 -0.99 -3.00 22.71
CA LYS A 11 0.13 -2.14 23.12
C LYS A 11 0.85 -1.49 21.93
N THR A 12 0.87 -2.15 20.76
CA THR A 12 1.70 -1.73 19.63
C THR A 12 0.91 -1.17 18.45
N ARG A 13 -0.45 -1.18 18.48
CA ARG A 13 -1.28 -0.64 17.41
C ARG A 13 -1.06 0.88 17.25
N LYS A 14 -1.17 1.37 16.02
CA LYS A 14 -1.21 2.81 15.72
C LYS A 14 -2.62 3.36 16.02
N LYS A 15 -2.72 4.58 16.55
CA LYS A 15 -4.01 5.23 16.85
C LYS A 15 -4.79 5.56 15.56
N ASN A 16 -4.11 6.05 14.53
CA ASN A 16 -4.67 6.42 13.23
C ASN A 16 -4.20 5.45 12.16
N ASP A 17 -4.89 4.31 12.01
CA ASP A 17 -4.57 3.29 11.03
C ASP A 17 -5.75 3.05 10.06
N GLN A 18 -5.48 2.36 8.95
CA GLN A 18 -6.51 1.89 8.04
C GLN A 18 -7.42 0.88 8.75
N LEU A 19 -8.73 0.90 8.46
CA LEU A 19 -9.69 0.00 9.09
C LEU A 19 -9.30 -1.49 8.91
N PHE A 20 -8.88 -1.87 7.71
CA PHE A 20 -8.41 -3.23 7.41
C PHE A 20 -7.22 -3.63 8.30
N ASN A 21 -6.24 -2.74 8.47
CA ASN A 21 -5.12 -2.99 9.36
C ASN A 21 -5.57 -3.09 10.80
N HIS A 22 -6.37 -2.13 11.25
CA HIS A 22 -6.77 -2.03 12.64
C HIS A 22 -7.56 -3.25 13.11
N TYR A 23 -8.53 -3.72 12.31
CA TYR A 23 -9.43 -4.78 12.73
C TYR A 23 -8.99 -6.17 12.26
N PHE A 24 -8.13 -6.27 11.26
CA PHE A 24 -7.76 -7.54 10.67
C PHE A 24 -6.23 -7.77 10.71
N MET A 25 -5.45 -7.13 9.85
CA MET A 25 -4.04 -7.47 9.67
C MET A 25 -3.20 -7.34 10.94
N ARG A 26 -3.37 -6.25 11.72
CA ARG A 26 -2.57 -6.07 12.95
C ARG A 26 -2.98 -7.01 14.08
N VAL A 27 -4.20 -7.51 14.08
CA VAL A 27 -4.61 -8.55 15.05
C VAL A 27 -3.81 -9.81 14.79
N PHE A 28 -3.76 -10.26 13.52
CA PHE A 28 -2.95 -11.43 13.15
C PHE A 28 -1.45 -11.18 13.30
N ALA A 29 -0.98 -10.00 12.93
CA ALA A 29 0.42 -9.60 13.15
C ALA A 29 0.82 -9.67 14.64
N GLY A 30 -0.10 -9.37 15.57
CA GLY A 30 0.15 -9.53 17.01
C GLY A 30 0.52 -10.94 17.41
N TYR A 31 -0.10 -11.96 16.80
CA TYR A 31 0.24 -13.36 17.04
C TYR A 31 1.60 -13.73 16.42
N VAL A 32 1.88 -13.22 15.22
CA VAL A 32 3.20 -13.38 14.59
C VAL A 32 4.29 -12.76 15.46
N VAL A 33 4.07 -11.55 15.97
CA VAL A 33 5.01 -10.86 16.87
C VAL A 33 5.19 -11.63 18.18
N ALA A 34 4.15 -12.23 18.75
CA ALA A 34 4.26 -13.06 19.95
C ALA A 34 5.19 -14.27 19.74
N ALA A 35 5.18 -14.86 18.54
CA ALA A 35 6.12 -15.92 18.17
C ALA A 35 7.54 -15.38 17.96
N LEU A 36 7.69 -14.32 17.18
CA LEU A 36 8.98 -13.72 16.83
C LEU A 36 9.67 -13.03 18.02
N SER A 37 8.93 -12.55 19.02
CA SER A 37 9.50 -11.91 20.20
C SER A 37 10.39 -12.85 21.02
N ARG A 38 10.15 -14.16 20.91
CA ARG A 38 10.91 -15.22 21.57
C ARG A 38 12.16 -15.67 20.79
N THR A 39 12.38 -15.07 19.64
CA THR A 39 13.53 -15.38 18.76
C THR A 39 14.51 -14.19 18.71
N PRO A 40 15.75 -14.39 18.25
CA PRO A 40 16.68 -13.29 18.01
C PRO A 40 16.33 -12.43 16.78
N ALA A 41 15.23 -12.72 16.07
CA ALA A 41 14.82 -12.00 14.88
C ALA A 41 14.69 -10.49 15.13
N THR A 42 15.29 -9.71 14.25
CA THR A 42 15.20 -8.24 14.26
C THR A 42 14.11 -7.72 13.34
N PRO A 43 13.53 -6.53 13.60
CA PRO A 43 12.54 -5.94 12.70
C PRO A 43 13.03 -5.84 11.24
N ASN A 44 14.25 -5.36 11.01
CA ASN A 44 14.81 -5.22 9.66
C ASN A 44 14.95 -6.56 8.91
N GLN A 45 15.22 -7.65 9.63
CA GLN A 45 15.23 -8.99 9.01
C GLN A 45 13.82 -9.38 8.54
N ILE A 46 12.78 -9.05 9.33
CA ILE A 46 11.40 -9.32 8.93
C ILE A 46 11.01 -8.45 7.72
N THR A 47 11.43 -7.17 7.69
CA THR A 47 11.22 -6.29 6.54
C THR A 47 11.88 -6.86 5.26
N ILE A 48 13.10 -7.45 5.36
CA ILE A 48 13.74 -8.11 4.21
C ILE A 48 12.95 -9.35 3.76
N VAL A 49 12.53 -10.21 4.69
CA VAL A 49 11.73 -11.41 4.38
C VAL A 49 10.40 -11.00 3.73
N ASN A 50 9.74 -9.98 4.26
CA ASN A 50 8.55 -9.38 3.68
C ASN A 50 8.79 -8.93 2.23
N LEU A 51 9.85 -8.14 1.98
CA LEU A 51 10.17 -7.68 0.62
C LEU A 51 10.41 -8.86 -0.34
N VAL A 52 11.20 -9.86 0.06
CA VAL A 52 11.47 -11.05 -0.77
C VAL A 52 10.17 -11.79 -1.07
N LEU A 53 9.32 -12.01 -0.07
CA LEU A 53 8.04 -12.68 -0.24
C LEU A 53 7.11 -11.89 -1.18
N PHE A 54 7.12 -10.57 -1.08
CA PHE A 54 6.37 -9.69 -1.98
C PHE A 54 6.84 -9.79 -3.42
N LEU A 55 8.17 -9.77 -3.65
CA LEU A 55 8.75 -9.93 -4.99
C LEU A 55 8.44 -11.31 -5.58
N VAL A 56 8.45 -12.36 -4.76
CA VAL A 56 8.00 -13.70 -5.17
C VAL A 56 6.52 -13.67 -5.57
N ALA A 57 5.65 -13.04 -4.78
CA ALA A 57 4.22 -12.91 -5.11
C ALA A 57 4.01 -12.18 -6.43
N THR A 58 4.72 -11.08 -6.67
CA THR A 58 4.64 -10.35 -7.95
C THR A 58 5.18 -11.14 -9.14
N ALA A 59 6.25 -11.93 -8.95
CA ALA A 59 6.74 -12.86 -9.97
C ALA A 59 5.72 -13.97 -10.26
N MET A 60 5.03 -14.50 -9.24
CA MET A 60 3.95 -15.48 -9.40
C MET A 60 2.78 -14.93 -10.20
N LEU A 61 2.42 -13.64 -10.06
CA LEU A 61 1.38 -13.00 -10.89
C LEU A 61 1.66 -13.14 -12.38
N VAL A 62 2.93 -13.09 -12.78
CA VAL A 62 3.35 -13.20 -14.19
C VAL A 62 3.52 -14.65 -14.59
N ALA A 63 4.18 -15.46 -13.76
CA ALA A 63 4.54 -16.85 -14.05
C ALA A 63 3.33 -17.80 -14.02
N LEU A 64 2.30 -17.47 -13.25
CA LEU A 64 1.09 -18.27 -13.08
C LEU A 64 -0.14 -17.50 -13.62
N PRO A 65 -0.36 -17.45 -14.95
CA PRO A 65 -1.38 -16.60 -15.55
C PRO A 65 -2.82 -17.10 -15.32
N SER A 66 -3.03 -18.33 -14.84
CA SER A 66 -4.36 -18.87 -14.53
C SER A 66 -5.06 -18.10 -13.39
N TYR A 67 -6.37 -18.28 -13.30
CA TYR A 67 -7.16 -17.69 -12.20
C TYR A 67 -6.63 -18.11 -10.82
N GLU A 68 -6.44 -19.41 -10.63
CA GLU A 68 -5.94 -19.99 -9.39
C GLU A 68 -4.52 -19.49 -9.08
N GLY A 69 -3.68 -19.34 -10.14
CA GLY A 69 -2.35 -18.76 -10.01
C GLY A 69 -2.38 -17.31 -9.53
N GLY A 70 -3.36 -16.53 -10.01
CA GLY A 70 -3.61 -15.17 -9.53
C GLY A 70 -4.01 -15.13 -8.07
N LEU A 71 -4.94 -16.00 -7.66
CA LEU A 71 -5.38 -16.10 -6.27
C LEU A 71 -4.22 -16.52 -5.35
N LEU A 72 -3.42 -17.49 -5.77
CA LEU A 72 -2.27 -17.95 -4.99
C LEU A 72 -1.22 -16.82 -4.85
N ALA A 73 -0.94 -16.09 -5.91
CA ALA A 73 -0.03 -14.95 -5.88
C ALA A 73 -0.50 -13.87 -4.90
N ILE A 74 -1.79 -13.54 -4.90
CA ILE A 74 -2.36 -12.56 -3.96
C ILE A 74 -2.37 -13.10 -2.52
N LEU A 75 -2.59 -14.37 -2.30
CA LEU A 75 -2.46 -14.95 -0.96
C LEU A 75 -1.03 -14.78 -0.41
N VAL A 76 -0.01 -15.03 -1.23
CA VAL A 76 1.40 -14.83 -0.84
C VAL A 76 1.69 -13.34 -0.60
N LEU A 77 1.09 -12.44 -1.39
CA LEU A 77 1.20 -10.99 -1.19
C LEU A 77 0.58 -10.56 0.15
N GLU A 78 -0.59 -11.07 0.51
CA GLU A 78 -1.23 -10.77 1.80
C GLU A 78 -0.42 -11.32 2.99
N LEU A 79 0.23 -12.47 2.83
CA LEU A 79 1.18 -12.99 3.84
C LEU A 79 2.41 -12.09 3.99
N SER A 80 2.94 -11.57 2.87
CA SER A 80 3.98 -10.54 2.89
C SER A 80 3.52 -9.30 3.66
N TYR A 81 2.31 -8.82 3.37
CA TYR A 81 1.75 -7.66 4.05
C TYR A 81 1.50 -7.91 5.55
N LEU A 82 1.16 -9.12 5.94
CA LEU A 82 1.08 -9.50 7.36
C LEU A 82 2.44 -9.34 8.06
N LEU A 83 3.53 -9.73 7.40
CA LEU A 83 4.89 -9.54 7.93
C LEU A 83 5.28 -8.06 8.01
N ASP A 84 4.84 -7.24 7.05
CA ASP A 84 4.98 -5.78 7.06
C ASP A 84 4.32 -5.15 8.31
N CYS A 85 3.10 -5.56 8.62
CA CYS A 85 2.45 -5.15 9.85
C CYS A 85 3.21 -5.63 11.10
N ALA A 86 3.81 -6.81 11.04
CA ALA A 86 4.48 -7.43 12.17
C ALA A 86 5.85 -6.79 12.47
N ASP A 87 6.64 -6.36 11.46
CA ASP A 87 7.97 -5.79 11.69
C ASP A 87 7.94 -4.49 12.49
N GLY A 88 7.04 -3.57 12.13
CA GLY A 88 6.84 -2.34 12.89
C GLY A 88 6.25 -2.57 14.30
N MET A 89 5.41 -3.59 14.47
CA MET A 89 4.91 -3.99 15.80
C MET A 89 6.03 -4.64 16.63
N LEU A 90 6.88 -5.46 16.00
CA LEU A 90 8.04 -6.09 16.64
C LEU A 90 9.06 -5.01 17.07
N ALA A 91 9.31 -4.01 16.21
CA ALA A 91 10.20 -2.89 16.54
C ALA A 91 9.73 -2.15 17.80
N ARG A 92 8.43 -1.85 17.90
CA ARG A 92 7.85 -1.21 19.09
C ARG A 92 7.85 -2.13 20.32
N HIS A 93 7.57 -3.42 20.12
CA HIS A 93 7.51 -4.39 21.21
C HIS A 93 8.90 -4.65 21.84
N LYS A 94 9.96 -4.76 21.01
CA LYS A 94 11.34 -4.97 21.46
C LYS A 94 12.09 -3.67 21.80
N GLY A 95 11.49 -2.50 21.59
CA GLY A 95 12.19 -1.21 21.79
C GLY A 95 13.30 -0.94 20.77
N LEU A 96 13.22 -1.55 19.58
CA LEU A 96 14.22 -1.46 18.50
C LEU A 96 13.82 -0.48 17.39
N ALA A 97 12.79 0.36 17.62
CA ALA A 97 12.38 1.35 16.64
C ALA A 97 13.49 2.40 16.43
N SER A 98 13.86 2.63 15.16
CA SER A 98 14.93 3.57 14.79
C SER A 98 14.56 4.38 13.55
N LYS A 99 15.18 5.57 13.39
CA LYS A 99 15.02 6.38 12.16
C LYS A 99 15.51 5.64 10.92
N ALA A 100 16.62 4.92 11.01
CA ALA A 100 17.16 4.12 9.91
C ALA A 100 16.18 3.00 9.50
N GLY A 101 15.60 2.28 10.48
CA GLY A 101 14.58 1.27 10.23
C GLY A 101 13.35 1.84 9.54
N HIS A 102 12.88 3.03 9.95
CA HIS A 102 11.76 3.70 9.29
C HIS A 102 12.07 4.10 7.83
N HIS A 103 13.30 4.58 7.54
CA HIS A 103 13.70 4.88 6.17
C HIS A 103 13.81 3.62 5.31
N PHE A 104 14.28 2.51 5.90
CA PHE A 104 14.38 1.24 5.23
C PHE A 104 13.00 0.67 4.89
N ASP A 105 12.07 0.69 5.83
CA ASP A 105 10.67 0.33 5.64
C ASP A 105 10.02 1.14 4.51
N PHE A 106 10.20 2.46 4.53
CA PHE A 106 9.72 3.33 3.47
C PHE A 106 10.31 2.98 2.08
N PHE A 107 11.61 2.70 2.00
CA PHE A 107 12.26 2.30 0.74
C PHE A 107 11.71 0.97 0.21
N THR A 108 11.47 0.00 1.10
CA THR A 108 10.87 -1.28 0.70
C THR A 108 9.43 -1.12 0.24
N ASP A 109 8.66 -0.23 0.84
CA ASP A 109 7.28 0.08 0.42
C ASP A 109 7.23 0.70 -0.98
N GLU A 110 8.14 1.64 -1.31
CA GLU A 110 8.28 2.18 -2.67
C GLU A 110 8.60 1.06 -3.67
N THR A 111 9.53 0.18 -3.33
CA THR A 111 9.92 -0.96 -4.18
C THR A 111 8.74 -1.90 -4.40
N LYS A 112 7.99 -2.22 -3.34
CA LYS A 112 6.80 -3.07 -3.41
C LYS A 112 5.72 -2.45 -4.31
N ALA A 113 5.45 -1.15 -4.17
CA ALA A 113 4.44 -0.46 -4.98
C ALA A 113 4.79 -0.50 -6.49
N ALA A 114 6.05 -0.26 -6.84
CA ALA A 114 6.53 -0.36 -8.22
C ALA A 114 6.45 -1.81 -8.74
N ALA A 115 6.93 -2.78 -7.96
CA ALA A 115 6.90 -4.20 -8.31
C ALA A 115 5.46 -4.71 -8.53
N LEU A 116 4.51 -4.29 -7.69
CA LEU A 116 3.10 -4.66 -7.82
C LEU A 116 2.53 -4.24 -9.18
N VAL A 117 2.77 -2.99 -9.57
CA VAL A 117 2.25 -2.45 -10.85
C VAL A 117 2.87 -3.17 -12.02
N VAL A 118 4.17 -3.46 -11.95
CA VAL A 118 4.87 -4.26 -12.98
C VAL A 118 4.28 -5.67 -13.04
N GLY A 119 4.11 -6.34 -11.89
CA GLY A 119 3.56 -7.70 -11.84
C GLY A 119 2.14 -7.78 -12.40
N VAL A 120 1.26 -6.87 -11.99
CA VAL A 120 -0.12 -6.81 -12.49
C VAL A 120 -0.16 -6.46 -13.99
N GLY A 121 0.59 -5.45 -14.42
CA GLY A 121 0.62 -5.03 -15.81
C GLY A 121 1.17 -6.11 -16.76
N LEU A 122 2.26 -6.79 -16.37
CA LEU A 122 2.82 -7.90 -17.12
C LEU A 122 1.86 -9.11 -17.14
N ARG A 123 1.17 -9.40 -16.03
CA ARG A 123 0.10 -10.42 -16.04
C ARG A 123 -0.95 -10.12 -17.09
N LEU A 124 -1.45 -8.89 -17.15
CA LEU A 124 -2.44 -8.47 -18.14
C LEU A 124 -1.89 -8.58 -19.56
N TYR A 125 -0.64 -8.20 -19.77
CA TYR A 125 0.04 -8.34 -21.07
C TYR A 125 0.16 -9.81 -21.49
N VAL A 126 0.58 -10.70 -20.60
CA VAL A 126 0.75 -12.14 -20.88
C VAL A 126 -0.59 -12.79 -21.17
N ASN A 127 -1.66 -12.41 -20.47
CA ASN A 127 -3.02 -12.93 -20.69
C ASN A 127 -3.72 -12.36 -21.96
N GLY A 128 -3.03 -11.57 -22.78
CA GLY A 128 -3.56 -11.07 -24.05
C GLY A 128 -4.62 -9.99 -23.94
N GLY A 129 -4.69 -9.34 -22.78
CA GLY A 129 -5.69 -8.31 -22.48
C GLY A 129 -6.76 -8.80 -21.49
N ALA A 130 -7.34 -7.86 -20.79
CA ALA A 130 -8.18 -8.08 -19.63
C ALA A 130 -9.48 -8.81 -19.92
N GLY A 131 -9.77 -9.75 -19.08
CA GLY A 131 -11.06 -10.43 -18.92
C GLY A 131 -10.95 -11.52 -17.90
N PRO A 132 -12.04 -11.87 -17.22
CA PRO A 132 -12.03 -13.00 -16.32
C PRO A 132 -11.61 -14.25 -17.08
N THR A 133 -10.50 -14.88 -16.69
CA THR A 133 -10.01 -16.11 -17.34
C THR A 133 -10.99 -17.27 -17.18
N TRP A 134 -11.83 -17.23 -16.15
CA TRP A 134 -12.89 -18.22 -15.88
C TRP A 134 -14.16 -18.04 -16.73
N SER A 135 -14.40 -16.86 -17.30
CA SER A 135 -15.62 -16.56 -18.07
C SER A 135 -15.42 -16.62 -19.59
N GLY A 136 -14.19 -16.67 -20.06
CA GLY A 136 -13.87 -16.57 -21.50
C GLY A 136 -14.36 -15.27 -22.16
N GLY A 137 -14.87 -14.31 -21.35
CA GLY A 137 -15.43 -13.07 -21.84
C GLY A 137 -14.38 -11.98 -22.03
N PRO A 138 -14.57 -11.07 -23.00
CA PRO A 138 -13.72 -9.88 -23.10
C PRO A 138 -13.91 -9.03 -21.86
N GLY A 139 -12.82 -8.62 -21.25
CA GLY A 139 -12.80 -7.58 -20.21
C GLY A 139 -13.31 -6.24 -20.73
N PHE A 140 -13.02 -5.18 -20.02
CA PHE A 140 -13.35 -3.81 -20.44
C PHE A 140 -12.76 -3.50 -21.82
N GLY A 141 -13.57 -3.72 -22.87
CA GLY A 141 -13.21 -3.49 -24.26
C GLY A 141 -11.91 -4.20 -24.67
N ALA A 142 -11.81 -4.71 -25.83
CA ALA A 142 -10.58 -5.35 -26.33
C ALA A 142 -9.45 -4.30 -26.45
N TRP A 143 -8.83 -3.96 -25.33
CA TRP A 143 -7.62 -3.16 -25.35
C TRP A 143 -6.53 -3.97 -26.04
N PRO A 144 -5.83 -3.41 -27.03
CA PRO A 144 -4.70 -4.08 -27.62
C PRO A 144 -3.70 -4.50 -26.56
N ARG A 145 -3.19 -5.73 -26.66
CA ARG A 145 -2.23 -6.31 -25.70
C ARG A 145 -1.09 -5.34 -25.35
N ASP A 146 -0.54 -4.65 -26.32
CA ASP A 146 0.60 -3.75 -26.15
C ASP A 146 0.26 -2.51 -25.30
N TRP A 147 -1.02 -2.13 -25.23
CA TRP A 147 -1.46 -1.03 -24.37
C TRP A 147 -1.20 -1.31 -22.88
N PHE A 148 -1.28 -2.57 -22.46
CA PHE A 148 -0.96 -2.93 -21.08
C PHE A 148 0.51 -2.73 -20.75
N LEU A 149 1.41 -2.91 -21.73
CA LEU A 149 2.82 -2.61 -21.54
C LEU A 149 3.06 -1.10 -21.37
N PHE A 150 2.49 -0.27 -22.23
CA PHE A 150 2.57 1.18 -22.11
C PHE A 150 1.89 1.68 -20.83
N ALA A 151 0.72 1.14 -20.49
CA ALA A 151 0.03 1.45 -19.25
C ALA A 151 0.88 1.09 -18.03
N THR A 152 1.59 -0.02 -18.05
CA THR A 152 2.49 -0.44 -16.96
C THR A 152 3.66 0.54 -16.81
N ILE A 153 4.30 0.95 -17.89
CA ILE A 153 5.38 1.94 -17.87
C ILE A 153 4.88 3.26 -17.30
N GLY A 154 3.74 3.75 -17.79
CA GLY A 154 3.09 4.97 -17.28
C GLY A 154 2.71 4.87 -15.80
N ALA A 155 2.21 3.71 -15.38
CA ALA A 155 1.84 3.44 -14.01
C ALA A 155 3.05 3.46 -13.05
N VAL A 156 4.15 2.83 -13.43
CA VAL A 156 5.41 2.88 -12.65
C VAL A 156 5.88 4.32 -12.50
N PHE A 157 5.87 5.10 -13.58
CA PHE A 157 6.23 6.51 -13.55
C PHE A 157 5.33 7.32 -12.58
N VAL A 158 4.01 7.18 -12.71
CA VAL A 158 3.03 7.88 -11.86
C VAL A 158 3.23 7.54 -10.39
N ILE A 159 3.38 6.26 -10.06
CA ILE A 159 3.52 5.80 -8.67
C ILE A 159 4.86 6.27 -8.09
N SER A 160 5.97 6.10 -8.80
CA SER A 160 7.27 6.57 -8.35
C SER A 160 7.30 8.08 -8.16
N ALA A 161 6.68 8.84 -9.07
CA ALA A 161 6.56 10.29 -8.95
C ALA A 161 5.65 10.70 -7.78
N ALA A 162 4.53 10.01 -7.53
CA ALA A 162 3.61 10.30 -6.43
C ALA A 162 4.27 10.04 -5.06
N VAL A 163 5.04 8.96 -4.93
CA VAL A 163 5.78 8.63 -3.72
C VAL A 163 6.91 9.64 -3.49
N SER A 164 7.70 9.95 -4.52
CA SER A 164 8.76 10.97 -4.44
C SER A 164 8.22 12.35 -4.09
N MET A 165 7.09 12.74 -4.68
CA MET A 165 6.38 13.99 -4.34
C MET A 165 5.95 14.01 -2.88
N THR A 166 5.40 12.91 -2.38
CA THR A 166 4.98 12.78 -0.98
C THR A 166 6.16 12.94 -0.03
N LYS A 167 7.31 12.34 -0.34
CA LYS A 167 8.55 12.45 0.42
C LYS A 167 9.10 13.88 0.40
N PHE A 168 9.12 14.51 -0.77
CA PHE A 168 9.55 15.89 -0.93
C PHE A 168 8.71 16.86 -0.09
N LEU A 169 7.38 16.76 -0.16
CA LEU A 169 6.46 17.63 0.60
C LEU A 169 6.55 17.44 2.12
N ARG A 170 7.02 16.28 2.59
CA ARG A 170 7.22 15.99 4.01
C ARG A 170 8.62 16.33 4.52
N HIS A 171 9.55 16.72 3.64
CA HIS A 171 10.87 17.14 4.07
C HIS A 171 10.77 18.36 5.00
N PRO A 172 11.47 18.39 6.15
CA PRO A 172 11.35 19.49 7.13
C PRO A 172 11.55 20.86 6.53
N ASP A 173 12.52 21.03 5.62
CA ASP A 173 12.82 22.31 4.96
C ASP A 173 11.68 22.78 4.05
N ILE A 174 10.88 21.85 3.52
CA ILE A 174 9.74 22.16 2.65
C ILE A 174 8.46 22.32 3.48
N ALA A 175 8.23 21.45 4.45
CA ALA A 175 7.04 21.49 5.29
C ALA A 175 7.04 22.68 6.28
N GLY A 176 8.22 23.23 6.60
CA GLY A 176 8.37 24.31 7.60
C GLY A 176 8.06 23.87 9.03
N ARG A 177 7.93 22.58 9.28
CA ARG A 177 7.63 21.95 10.57
C ARG A 177 8.27 20.56 10.62
N ALA A 178 8.82 20.20 11.77
CA ALA A 178 9.24 18.84 12.05
C ALA A 178 8.00 17.96 12.33
N GLU A 179 7.15 17.74 11.34
CA GLU A 179 5.94 16.95 11.53
C GLU A 179 6.21 15.47 11.27
N THR A 180 5.96 14.66 12.30
CA THR A 180 5.70 13.23 12.10
C THR A 180 4.39 13.07 11.32
N VAL A 181 4.27 12.01 10.51
CA VAL A 181 3.05 11.69 9.74
C VAL A 181 1.80 11.70 10.63
N GLU A 182 1.95 11.37 11.91
CA GLU A 182 0.90 11.34 12.91
C GLU A 182 0.40 12.74 13.27
N ALA A 183 1.30 13.74 13.45
CA ALA A 183 0.94 15.12 13.75
C ALA A 183 0.18 15.79 12.59
N TYR A 184 0.53 15.49 11.33
CA TYR A 184 -0.20 16.00 10.17
C TYR A 184 -1.66 15.53 10.15
N TYR A 185 -1.92 14.28 10.54
CA TYR A 185 -3.28 13.75 10.59
C TYR A 185 -4.07 14.21 11.82
N GLU A 186 -3.42 14.54 12.92
CA GLU A 186 -4.07 15.13 14.10
C GLU A 186 -4.53 16.57 13.83
N THR A 187 -3.75 17.40 13.16
CA THR A 187 -4.12 18.78 12.82
C THR A 187 -5.30 18.88 11.86
N VAL A 188 -5.48 17.90 10.96
CA VAL A 188 -6.64 17.88 10.05
C VAL A 188 -7.93 17.44 10.77
N SER A 189 -7.82 16.72 11.90
CA SER A 189 -8.99 16.21 12.63
C SER A 189 -9.52 17.14 13.73
N THR A 190 -8.77 18.14 14.16
CA THR A 190 -9.10 19.01 15.33
C THR A 190 -9.57 20.43 14.97
N GLY A 191 -9.66 20.77 13.67
CA GLY A 191 -10.16 22.07 13.20
C GLY A 191 -11.67 22.23 13.41
N GLY A 192 -12.05 23.20 14.24
CA GLY A 192 -13.41 23.45 14.73
C GLY A 192 -14.49 23.62 13.68
N GLY A 193 -15.76 23.49 14.12
CA GLY A 193 -16.99 23.82 13.41
C GLY A 193 -17.17 23.12 12.07
N VAL A 194 -17.39 21.81 12.06
CA VAL A 194 -17.38 20.99 10.81
C VAL A 194 -18.62 21.25 9.98
N SER A 195 -18.51 22.05 8.91
CA SER A 195 -19.58 22.21 7.92
C SER A 195 -19.90 20.85 7.26
N LEU A 196 -21.13 20.68 6.75
CA LEU A 196 -21.52 19.46 6.02
C LEU A 196 -20.53 19.16 4.88
N MET A 197 -20.06 20.19 4.18
CA MET A 197 -19.11 20.07 3.07
C MET A 197 -17.74 19.54 3.54
N SER A 198 -17.26 19.94 4.71
CA SER A 198 -16.01 19.43 5.27
C SER A 198 -16.12 17.98 5.74
N ARG A 199 -17.30 17.55 6.24
CA ARG A 199 -17.56 16.14 6.57
C ARG A 199 -17.56 15.26 5.32
N VAL A 200 -18.26 15.69 4.25
CA VAL A 200 -18.28 14.98 2.97
C VAL A 200 -16.87 14.89 2.38
N ALA A 201 -16.12 15.99 2.37
CA ALA A 201 -14.74 15.99 1.90
C ALA A 201 -13.86 15.02 2.73
N ALA A 202 -13.99 14.99 4.05
CA ALA A 202 -13.24 14.07 4.91
C ALA A 202 -13.58 12.60 4.60
N GLN A 203 -14.85 12.28 4.31
CA GLN A 203 -15.24 10.93 3.92
C GLN A 203 -14.68 10.53 2.55
N ILE A 204 -14.71 11.44 1.58
CA ILE A 204 -14.11 11.23 0.25
C ILE A 204 -12.60 10.95 0.41
N PHE A 205 -11.87 11.75 1.20
CA PHE A 205 -10.45 11.53 1.44
C PHE A 205 -10.18 10.21 2.17
N THR A 206 -11.03 9.79 3.10
CA THR A 206 -10.92 8.50 3.77
C THR A 206 -11.11 7.36 2.78
N PHE A 207 -12.08 7.47 1.88
CA PHE A 207 -12.32 6.49 0.82
C PHE A 207 -11.16 6.43 -0.19
N LEU A 208 -10.66 7.58 -0.65
CA LEU A 208 -9.48 7.64 -1.53
C LEU A 208 -8.24 7.03 -0.87
N ARG A 209 -8.06 7.24 0.44
CA ARG A 209 -6.98 6.61 1.21
C ARG A 209 -7.14 5.10 1.28
N PHE A 210 -8.36 4.59 1.46
CA PHE A 210 -8.65 3.17 1.41
C PHE A 210 -8.30 2.59 0.03
N LEU A 211 -8.73 3.25 -1.05
CA LEU A 211 -8.41 2.82 -2.42
C LEU A 211 -6.91 2.94 -2.76
N ASN A 212 -6.16 3.84 -2.13
CA ASN A 212 -4.70 3.91 -2.29
C ASN A 212 -3.96 2.81 -1.51
N HIS A 213 -4.63 2.20 -0.55
CA HIS A 213 -4.06 1.13 0.27
C HIS A 213 -4.36 -0.23 -0.35
N TYR A 214 -3.57 -0.64 -1.35
CA TYR A 214 -3.80 -1.85 -2.15
C TYR A 214 -4.04 -3.13 -1.33
N PRO A 215 -3.38 -3.39 -0.18
CA PRO A 215 -3.62 -4.62 0.55
C PRO A 215 -5.04 -4.73 1.11
N SER A 216 -5.76 -3.61 1.24
CA SER A 216 -7.14 -3.64 1.75
C SER A 216 -8.16 -4.17 0.75
N HIS A 217 -7.82 -4.26 -0.53
CA HIS A 217 -8.83 -4.55 -1.55
C HIS A 217 -8.33 -5.33 -2.78
N ILE A 218 -7.02 -5.54 -2.95
CA ILE A 218 -6.50 -6.27 -4.11
C ILE A 218 -7.05 -7.69 -4.21
N PHE A 219 -7.30 -8.33 -3.06
CA PHE A 219 -7.89 -9.67 -3.02
C PHE A 219 -9.31 -9.71 -3.63
N ILE A 220 -10.09 -8.61 -3.53
CA ILE A 220 -11.42 -8.50 -4.15
C ILE A 220 -11.29 -8.56 -5.67
N PHE A 221 -10.34 -7.80 -6.23
CA PHE A 221 -10.08 -7.81 -7.68
C PHE A 221 -9.52 -9.15 -8.15
N ALA A 222 -8.71 -9.84 -7.32
CA ALA A 222 -8.24 -11.18 -7.61
C ALA A 222 -9.39 -12.20 -7.65
N LEU A 223 -10.31 -12.16 -6.67
CA LEU A 223 -11.50 -13.02 -6.63
C LEU A 223 -12.42 -12.80 -7.83
N LEU A 224 -12.50 -11.56 -8.32
CA LEU A 224 -13.27 -11.19 -9.50
C LEU A 224 -12.50 -11.37 -10.81
N ASP A 225 -11.21 -11.76 -10.74
CA ASP A 225 -10.26 -11.81 -11.87
C ASP A 225 -10.22 -10.50 -12.68
N ARG A 226 -10.28 -9.36 -11.96
CA ARG A 226 -10.33 -8.02 -12.54
C ARG A 226 -9.10 -7.18 -12.19
N PHE A 227 -7.92 -7.74 -12.43
CA PHE A 227 -6.65 -7.03 -12.26
C PHE A 227 -6.51 -5.79 -13.16
N ASP A 228 -7.24 -5.75 -14.29
CA ASP A 228 -7.36 -4.59 -15.16
C ASP A 228 -8.01 -3.40 -14.44
N VAL A 229 -9.12 -3.64 -13.76
CA VAL A 229 -9.82 -2.61 -12.98
C VAL A 229 -8.96 -2.17 -11.80
N PHE A 230 -8.31 -3.13 -11.12
CA PHE A 230 -7.37 -2.81 -10.04
C PHE A 230 -6.28 -1.85 -10.52
N LEU A 231 -5.59 -2.18 -11.62
CA LEU A 231 -4.52 -1.35 -12.18
C LEU A 231 -5.01 0.06 -12.50
N LEU A 232 -6.14 0.17 -13.20
CA LEU A 232 -6.75 1.46 -13.56
C LEU A 232 -7.07 2.30 -12.32
N VAL A 233 -7.76 1.73 -11.33
CA VAL A 233 -8.15 2.42 -10.10
C VAL A 233 -6.92 2.87 -9.31
N TYR A 234 -5.97 1.97 -9.12
CA TYR A 234 -4.78 2.24 -8.32
C TYR A 234 -3.89 3.34 -8.94
N VAL A 235 -3.67 3.28 -10.25
CA VAL A 235 -2.90 4.31 -10.99
C VAL A 235 -3.64 5.65 -11.00
N SER A 236 -4.95 5.65 -11.25
CA SER A 236 -5.75 6.89 -11.26
C SER A 236 -5.70 7.61 -9.92
N ILE A 237 -5.78 6.88 -8.82
CA ILE A 237 -5.70 7.47 -7.48
C ILE A 237 -4.32 8.05 -7.20
N ASN A 238 -3.25 7.33 -7.56
CA ASN A 238 -1.90 7.85 -7.41
C ASN A 238 -1.66 9.08 -8.30
N ALA A 239 -2.21 9.11 -9.51
CA ALA A 239 -2.18 10.29 -10.38
C ALA A 239 -2.89 11.50 -9.74
N LEU A 240 -4.03 11.29 -9.09
CA LEU A 240 -4.74 12.34 -8.35
C LEU A 240 -3.92 12.86 -7.16
N TYR A 241 -3.25 11.99 -6.41
CA TYR A 241 -2.34 12.40 -5.34
C TYR A 241 -1.15 13.20 -5.88
N LEU A 242 -0.57 12.77 -7.01
CA LEU A 242 0.50 13.48 -7.68
C LEU A 242 0.06 14.86 -8.17
N ALA A 243 -1.09 14.96 -8.84
CA ALA A 243 -1.67 16.22 -9.30
C ALA A 243 -1.96 17.17 -8.13
N LYS A 244 -2.53 16.67 -7.02
CA LYS A 244 -2.73 17.44 -5.80
C LYS A 244 -1.40 17.97 -5.24
N GLY A 245 -0.36 17.14 -5.22
CA GLY A 245 0.98 17.54 -4.77
C GLY A 245 1.54 18.69 -5.60
N TRP A 246 1.48 18.58 -6.92
CA TRP A 246 1.91 19.64 -7.85
C TRP A 246 1.11 20.91 -7.68
N LEU A 247 -0.22 20.83 -7.59
CA LEU A 247 -1.08 22.00 -7.37
C LEU A 247 -0.70 22.72 -6.07
N GLY A 248 -0.47 21.96 -4.99
CA GLY A 248 -0.02 22.51 -3.71
C GLY A 248 1.30 23.25 -3.80
N LEU A 249 2.28 22.72 -4.55
CA LEU A 249 3.57 23.37 -4.80
C LEU A 249 3.40 24.64 -5.63
N LEU A 250 2.65 24.58 -6.73
CA LEU A 250 2.43 25.74 -7.60
C LEU A 250 1.79 26.89 -6.83
N ILE A 251 0.77 26.63 -6.01
CA ILE A 251 0.12 27.65 -5.18
C ILE A 251 1.11 28.25 -4.16
N ARG A 252 1.98 27.41 -3.58
CA ARG A 252 2.97 27.86 -2.59
C ARG A 252 4.05 28.73 -3.21
N PHE A 253 4.64 28.30 -4.33
CA PHE A 253 5.67 29.06 -5.03
C PHE A 253 5.14 30.31 -5.76
N ALA A 254 3.86 30.34 -6.14
CA ALA A 254 3.23 31.54 -6.68
C ALA A 254 2.97 32.64 -5.62
N ARG A 255 3.07 32.30 -4.32
CA ARG A 255 2.85 33.24 -3.21
C ARG A 255 4.16 33.67 -2.52
N SER A 256 5.30 33.07 -2.88
CA SER A 256 6.64 33.44 -2.43
C SER A 256 7.26 34.42 -3.39
#